data_9f8b8cd68d29bc8ead26916215fd12f8
#
_entry.id   9f8b8cd68d29bc8ead26916215fd12f8
#
_cell.length_a   1.000
_cell.length_b   1.000
_cell.length_c   1.000
_cell.angle_alpha   90.00
_cell.angle_beta   90.00
_cell.angle_gamma   90.00
#
_symmetry.space_group_name_H-M   'P 1'
#
loop_
_entity.id
_entity.type
_entity.pdbx_description
1 polymer ?
#
loop_
_entity_poly.entity_id
_entity_poly.type
_entity_poly.pdbx_seq_one_letter_code
_entity_poly.pdbx_strand_id
1 'polypeptide(L)'
;MSECTHNCETCGKSCSERKSAADFREPAHKLSSIKKVIGVVSGKGGVGKSMTSAMLSVLMNRRGYHTAVLDADITGPSIPKLFGIHERARGDENGVFPVSSKTGIDVMSVNLMLENEEDPVVWRGPVIAGAVKQFWQEVIWKDVDFMFVDMPPGTGDVPLTVFQTLPVDGIDVVARPQELVSMIVAKAVKMANMMNIPILGIVENMSYISCPDCGKKISIFGESHVDEIAAKFQLPVLAKMPIDPRLAQNADAGCIEQFEGDYLDGAANAVEALLK
;
A
#
# COMPACT_ATOMS: atom_id res chain seq x y z
N MET A 1 23.93 -9.20 -44.67
CA MET A 1 22.94 -9.09 -43.60
C MET A 1 23.65 -9.45 -42.31
N SER A 2 23.96 -8.47 -41.47
CA SER A 2 24.67 -8.70 -40.19
C SER A 2 23.67 -9.27 -39.18
N GLU A 3 23.93 -10.49 -38.75
CA GLU A 3 23.13 -11.19 -37.74
C GLU A 3 23.02 -10.37 -36.44
N CYS A 4 21.83 -10.15 -36.00
CA CYS A 4 21.55 -9.52 -34.72
C CYS A 4 21.87 -10.52 -33.60
N THR A 5 22.79 -10.17 -32.71
CA THR A 5 23.19 -11.03 -31.57
C THR A 5 22.17 -11.03 -30.43
N HIS A 6 21.02 -10.35 -30.55
CA HIS A 6 19.96 -10.18 -29.57
C HIS A 6 20.39 -9.68 -28.17
N ASN A 7 21.62 -9.18 -28.03
CA ASN A 7 22.09 -8.53 -26.82
C ASN A 7 21.91 -7.01 -26.92
N CYS A 8 20.76 -6.50 -26.49
CA CYS A 8 20.38 -5.09 -26.64
C CYS A 8 21.10 -4.13 -25.68
N GLU A 9 21.74 -4.63 -24.61
CA GLU A 9 22.43 -3.80 -23.63
C GLU A 9 23.77 -3.23 -24.14
N THR A 10 24.43 -3.91 -25.09
CA THR A 10 25.71 -3.50 -25.63
C THR A 10 25.64 -3.03 -27.08
N CYS A 11 24.46 -3.05 -27.71
CA CYS A 11 24.26 -2.72 -29.09
C CYS A 11 24.07 -1.21 -29.33
N GLY A 12 25.04 -0.53 -29.91
CA GLY A 12 24.97 0.90 -30.28
C GLY A 12 24.16 1.26 -31.54
N LYS A 13 23.36 0.32 -32.11
CA LYS A 13 22.57 0.56 -33.33
C LYS A 13 21.11 0.96 -32.95
N SER A 14 20.54 1.91 -33.68
CA SER A 14 19.12 2.21 -33.67
C SER A 14 18.34 1.08 -34.33
N CYS A 15 17.72 0.20 -33.56
CA CYS A 15 16.93 -0.92 -34.07
C CYS A 15 15.45 -0.59 -33.88
N SER A 16 14.65 -0.65 -34.96
CA SER A 16 13.19 -0.48 -34.94
C SER A 16 12.46 -1.58 -34.16
N GLU A 17 13.14 -2.70 -33.87
CA GLU A 17 12.64 -3.81 -33.07
C GLU A 17 13.05 -3.73 -31.57
N ARG A 18 13.72 -2.65 -31.17
CA ARG A 18 14.01 -2.43 -29.75
C ARG A 18 12.68 -2.19 -29.04
N LYS A 19 12.06 -3.25 -28.54
CA LYS A 19 10.95 -3.12 -27.62
C LYS A 19 11.48 -2.34 -26.42
N SER A 20 10.98 -1.11 -26.24
CA SER A 20 11.03 -0.44 -24.93
C SER A 20 10.57 -1.47 -23.90
N ALA A 21 11.15 -1.48 -22.69
CA ALA A 21 10.70 -2.35 -21.62
C ALA A 21 9.18 -2.34 -21.66
N ALA A 22 8.57 -3.51 -21.86
CA ALA A 22 7.13 -3.59 -22.11
C ALA A 22 6.44 -2.93 -20.91
N ASP A 23 5.70 -1.88 -21.14
CA ASP A 23 4.88 -1.27 -20.11
C ASP A 23 3.74 -2.26 -19.86
N PHE A 24 3.79 -2.95 -18.71
CA PHE A 24 2.79 -3.92 -18.29
C PHE A 24 1.63 -3.26 -17.53
N ARG A 25 1.65 -1.92 -17.39
CA ARG A 25 0.59 -1.20 -16.70
C ARG A 25 -0.72 -1.38 -17.44
N GLU A 26 -1.72 -1.73 -16.67
CA GLU A 26 -3.07 -1.91 -17.21
C GLU A 26 -3.87 -0.61 -17.06
N PRO A 27 -4.72 -0.28 -18.02
CA PRO A 27 -5.62 0.85 -17.87
C PRO A 27 -6.63 0.57 -16.76
N ALA A 28 -6.97 1.59 -15.98
CA ALA A 28 -8.07 1.54 -15.05
C ALA A 28 -9.40 1.40 -15.81
N HIS A 29 -10.49 1.06 -15.10
CA HIS A 29 -11.81 1.05 -15.69
C HIS A 29 -12.12 2.40 -16.38
N LYS A 30 -12.76 2.35 -17.56
CA LYS A 30 -13.05 3.55 -18.41
C LYS A 30 -13.82 4.67 -17.70
N LEU A 31 -14.58 4.34 -16.66
CA LEU A 31 -15.34 5.28 -15.83
C LEU A 31 -14.61 5.66 -14.54
N SER A 32 -13.39 5.18 -14.34
CA SER A 32 -12.55 5.52 -13.18
C SER A 32 -11.75 6.77 -13.43
N SER A 33 -11.56 7.55 -12.35
CA SER A 33 -10.68 8.72 -12.31
C SER A 33 -9.91 8.68 -10.99
N ILE A 34 -8.60 8.45 -11.07
CA ILE A 34 -7.71 8.34 -9.90
C ILE A 34 -6.51 9.23 -10.16
N LYS A 35 -6.22 10.18 -9.25
CA LYS A 35 -5.12 11.12 -9.45
C LYS A 35 -3.78 10.55 -9.03
N LYS A 36 -3.73 9.87 -7.86
CA LYS A 36 -2.50 9.32 -7.28
C LYS A 36 -2.73 7.95 -6.67
N VAL A 37 -1.82 7.03 -6.93
CA VAL A 37 -1.82 5.66 -6.40
C VAL A 37 -0.58 5.47 -5.52
N ILE A 38 -0.78 5.13 -4.25
CA ILE A 38 0.27 4.96 -3.26
C ILE A 38 0.31 3.50 -2.80
N GLY A 39 1.44 2.82 -3.02
CA GLY A 39 1.66 1.48 -2.51
C GLY A 39 2.15 1.50 -1.06
N VAL A 40 1.48 0.80 -0.16
CA VAL A 40 1.97 0.59 1.20
C VAL A 40 2.55 -0.80 1.30
N VAL A 41 3.86 -0.89 1.54
CA VAL A 41 4.62 -2.15 1.49
C VAL A 41 5.24 -2.50 2.82
N SER A 42 5.46 -3.79 3.04
CA SER A 42 6.22 -4.28 4.19
C SER A 42 7.02 -5.51 3.82
N GLY A 43 8.16 -5.70 4.46
CA GLY A 43 9.01 -6.88 4.21
C GLY A 43 8.50 -8.16 4.85
N LYS A 44 7.57 -8.10 5.79
CA LYS A 44 6.95 -9.26 6.46
C LYS A 44 5.55 -8.91 6.96
N GLY A 45 4.75 -9.94 7.24
CA GLY A 45 3.44 -9.77 7.87
C GLY A 45 3.52 -9.28 9.32
N GLY A 46 2.43 -8.69 9.82
CA GLY A 46 2.27 -8.31 11.22
C GLY A 46 3.04 -7.05 11.65
N VAL A 47 3.47 -6.21 10.71
CA VAL A 47 4.12 -4.92 11.02
C VAL A 47 3.13 -3.75 11.09
N GLY A 48 1.85 -3.98 10.80
CA GLY A 48 0.81 -2.95 10.80
C GLY A 48 0.67 -2.21 9.47
N LYS A 49 1.02 -2.85 8.36
CA LYS A 49 0.88 -2.31 7.00
C LYS A 49 -0.56 -1.86 6.72
N SER A 50 -1.55 -2.76 6.87
CA SER A 50 -2.96 -2.46 6.61
C SER A 50 -3.51 -1.37 7.54
N MET A 51 -3.06 -1.35 8.80
CA MET A 51 -3.35 -0.26 9.72
C MET A 51 -2.82 1.08 9.19
N THR A 52 -1.59 1.10 8.69
CA THR A 52 -0.99 2.31 8.10
C THR A 52 -1.75 2.75 6.86
N SER A 53 -2.11 1.82 5.96
CA SER A 53 -2.92 2.09 4.77
C SER A 53 -4.28 2.72 5.12
N ALA A 54 -4.99 2.13 6.09
CA ALA A 54 -6.28 2.63 6.56
C ALA A 54 -6.15 4.01 7.22
N MET A 55 -5.18 4.19 8.11
CA MET A 55 -4.97 5.48 8.79
C MET A 55 -4.57 6.60 7.82
N LEU A 56 -3.72 6.32 6.82
CA LEU A 56 -3.38 7.30 5.80
C LEU A 56 -4.60 7.72 4.99
N SER A 57 -5.45 6.76 4.60
CA SER A 57 -6.69 7.08 3.88
C SER A 57 -7.64 7.94 4.73
N VAL A 58 -7.79 7.62 6.02
CA VAL A 58 -8.59 8.41 6.98
C VAL A 58 -8.02 9.82 7.14
N LEU A 59 -6.71 9.95 7.29
CA LEU A 59 -6.04 11.22 7.49
C LEU A 59 -6.18 12.13 6.25
N MET A 60 -5.99 11.57 5.06
CA MET A 60 -6.16 12.31 3.81
C MET A 60 -7.64 12.67 3.55
N ASN A 61 -8.58 11.79 3.91
CA ASN A 61 -10.01 12.08 3.84
C ASN A 61 -10.38 13.26 4.78
N ARG A 62 -9.85 13.30 6.00
CA ARG A 62 -10.03 14.42 6.93
C ARG A 62 -9.44 15.74 6.42
N ARG A 63 -8.45 15.70 5.53
CA ARG A 63 -7.89 16.87 4.84
C ARG A 63 -8.75 17.32 3.65
N GLY A 64 -9.87 16.65 3.40
CA GLY A 64 -10.83 17.00 2.35
C GLY A 64 -10.58 16.34 1.00
N TYR A 65 -9.71 15.34 0.92
CA TYR A 65 -9.48 14.55 -0.28
C TYR A 65 -10.42 13.34 -0.35
N HIS A 66 -10.90 13.00 -1.52
CA HIS A 66 -11.59 11.73 -1.75
C HIS A 66 -10.55 10.60 -1.82
N THR A 67 -10.65 9.65 -0.91
CA THR A 67 -9.67 8.57 -0.77
C THR A 67 -10.28 7.21 -1.02
N ALA A 68 -9.44 6.30 -1.50
CA ALA A 68 -9.80 4.91 -1.70
C ALA A 68 -8.72 3.97 -1.13
N VAL A 69 -9.12 2.78 -0.72
CA VAL A 69 -8.22 1.70 -0.30
C VAL A 69 -8.50 0.46 -1.12
N LEU A 70 -7.49 0.02 -1.88
CA LEU A 70 -7.47 -1.26 -2.57
C LEU A 70 -6.69 -2.27 -1.71
N ASP A 71 -7.39 -3.25 -1.14
CA ASP A 71 -6.79 -4.35 -0.38
C ASP A 71 -6.26 -5.40 -1.35
N ALA A 72 -4.96 -5.38 -1.59
CA ALA A 72 -4.26 -6.33 -2.42
C ALA A 72 -3.65 -7.50 -1.61
N ASP A 73 -3.79 -7.52 -0.27
CA ASP A 73 -3.39 -8.64 0.59
C ASP A 73 -4.50 -9.70 0.65
N ILE A 74 -4.75 -10.35 -0.49
CA ILE A 74 -5.85 -11.29 -0.67
C ILE A 74 -5.79 -12.49 0.29
N THR A 75 -4.59 -12.84 0.75
CA THR A 75 -4.39 -13.98 1.67
C THR A 75 -4.71 -13.67 3.12
N GLY A 76 -4.72 -12.41 3.49
CA GLY A 76 -5.03 -11.93 4.83
C GLY A 76 -5.76 -10.60 4.81
N PRO A 77 -6.89 -10.50 4.06
CA PRO A 77 -7.56 -9.24 3.85
C PRO A 77 -8.12 -8.71 5.17
N SER A 78 -7.76 -7.48 5.51
CA SER A 78 -8.08 -6.89 6.81
C SER A 78 -8.72 -5.50 6.70
N ILE A 79 -8.65 -4.86 5.55
CA ILE A 79 -9.13 -3.48 5.36
C ILE A 79 -10.63 -3.34 5.66
N PRO A 80 -11.55 -4.19 5.13
CA PRO A 80 -12.97 -4.04 5.45
C PRO A 80 -13.26 -4.09 6.95
N LYS A 81 -12.58 -4.99 7.68
CA LYS A 81 -12.74 -5.13 9.13
C LYS A 81 -12.33 -3.85 9.88
N LEU A 82 -11.25 -3.19 9.47
CA LEU A 82 -10.78 -1.95 10.09
C LEU A 82 -11.82 -0.82 9.99
N PHE A 83 -12.56 -0.78 8.89
CA PHE A 83 -13.62 0.19 8.63
C PHE A 83 -15.01 -0.27 9.11
N GLY A 84 -15.16 -1.49 9.61
CA GLY A 84 -16.45 -2.07 9.99
C GLY A 84 -17.39 -2.22 8.80
N ILE A 85 -16.85 -2.55 7.63
CA ILE A 85 -17.60 -2.79 6.40
C ILE A 85 -17.91 -4.29 6.32
N HIS A 86 -19.21 -4.62 6.31
CA HIS A 86 -19.73 -5.98 6.18
C HIS A 86 -20.60 -6.13 4.93
N GLU A 87 -20.85 -5.04 4.23
CA GLU A 87 -21.63 -5.06 3.01
C GLU A 87 -20.80 -5.62 1.85
N ARG A 88 -21.47 -6.39 0.97
CA ARG A 88 -20.83 -6.91 -0.23
C ARG A 88 -20.75 -5.84 -1.31
N ALA A 89 -19.68 -5.87 -2.09
CA ALA A 89 -19.56 -5.06 -3.28
C ALA A 89 -20.67 -5.44 -4.27
N ARG A 90 -21.24 -4.43 -4.92
CA ARG A 90 -22.30 -4.59 -5.91
C ARG A 90 -21.80 -4.12 -7.27
N GLY A 91 -22.37 -4.64 -8.32
CA GLY A 91 -22.07 -4.23 -9.69
C GLY A 91 -23.32 -4.12 -10.52
N ASP A 92 -23.18 -3.47 -11.66
CA ASP A 92 -24.17 -3.41 -12.73
C ASP A 92 -23.53 -3.79 -14.07
N GLU A 93 -24.20 -3.54 -15.16
CA GLU A 93 -23.69 -3.78 -16.53
C GLU A 93 -22.42 -2.98 -16.89
N ASN A 94 -22.09 -1.94 -16.12
CA ASN A 94 -20.93 -1.09 -16.35
C ASN A 94 -19.69 -1.57 -15.60
N GLY A 95 -19.86 -2.23 -14.45
CA GLY A 95 -18.76 -2.71 -13.62
C GLY A 95 -19.13 -2.91 -12.15
N VAL A 96 -18.13 -3.07 -11.31
CA VAL A 96 -18.27 -3.25 -9.87
C VAL A 96 -18.06 -1.91 -9.15
N PHE A 97 -18.82 -1.64 -8.10
CA PHE A 97 -18.64 -0.45 -7.26
C PHE A 97 -17.89 -0.81 -5.99
N PRO A 98 -16.95 0.02 -5.55
CA PRO A 98 -16.35 -0.13 -4.23
C PRO A 98 -17.42 0.10 -3.15
N VAL A 99 -17.17 -0.39 -1.95
CA VAL A 99 -18.03 -0.12 -0.80
C VAL A 99 -17.48 1.09 -0.06
N SER A 100 -18.31 2.10 0.15
CA SER A 100 -17.89 3.30 0.87
C SER A 100 -18.00 3.12 2.38
N SER A 101 -17.00 3.55 3.11
CA SER A 101 -17.02 3.62 4.57
C SER A 101 -17.96 4.70 5.09
N LYS A 102 -18.09 4.82 6.41
CA LYS A 102 -18.96 5.83 7.05
C LYS A 102 -18.58 7.26 6.75
N THR A 103 -17.31 7.54 6.49
CA THR A 103 -16.82 8.88 6.14
C THR A 103 -16.62 9.07 4.63
N GLY A 104 -17.01 8.09 3.80
CA GLY A 104 -16.94 8.17 2.34
C GLY A 104 -15.59 7.75 1.74
N ILE A 105 -14.84 6.91 2.45
CA ILE A 105 -13.63 6.28 1.90
C ILE A 105 -14.06 5.04 1.11
N ASP A 106 -13.67 4.96 -0.15
CA ASP A 106 -14.00 3.83 -1.01
C ASP A 106 -13.06 2.64 -0.75
N VAL A 107 -13.63 1.46 -0.50
CA VAL A 107 -12.88 0.24 -0.17
C VAL A 107 -13.23 -0.88 -1.13
N MET A 108 -12.20 -1.56 -1.63
CA MET A 108 -12.34 -2.81 -2.35
C MET A 108 -11.38 -3.86 -1.82
N SER A 109 -11.91 -5.03 -1.53
CA SER A 109 -11.19 -6.20 -1.01
C SER A 109 -11.88 -7.47 -1.50
N VAL A 110 -11.13 -8.57 -1.57
CA VAL A 110 -11.69 -9.88 -1.93
C VAL A 110 -12.81 -10.29 -0.97
N ASN A 111 -12.71 -9.94 0.31
CA ASN A 111 -13.74 -10.26 1.32
C ASN A 111 -15.11 -9.66 0.99
N LEU A 112 -15.15 -8.54 0.28
CA LEU A 112 -16.40 -7.91 -0.14
C LEU A 112 -17.06 -8.63 -1.34
N MET A 113 -16.37 -9.61 -1.93
CA MET A 113 -16.86 -10.45 -3.02
C MET A 113 -17.29 -11.86 -2.56
N LEU A 114 -16.86 -12.29 -1.38
CA LEU A 114 -17.13 -13.62 -0.85
C LEU A 114 -18.57 -13.72 -0.32
N GLU A 115 -19.11 -14.94 -0.29
CA GLU A 115 -20.42 -15.22 0.33
C GLU A 115 -20.35 -15.12 1.85
N ASN A 116 -19.25 -15.62 2.44
CA ASN A 116 -18.94 -15.48 3.86
C ASN A 116 -17.57 -14.84 4.01
N GLU A 117 -17.44 -13.86 4.90
CA GLU A 117 -16.17 -13.19 5.20
C GLU A 117 -15.10 -14.13 5.77
N GLU A 118 -15.52 -15.24 6.39
CA GLU A 118 -14.67 -16.25 7.01
C GLU A 118 -14.20 -17.34 6.02
N ASP A 119 -14.67 -17.31 4.79
CA ASP A 119 -14.28 -18.33 3.80
C ASP A 119 -12.80 -18.15 3.45
N PRO A 120 -11.99 -19.22 3.56
CA PRO A 120 -10.56 -19.12 3.27
C PRO A 120 -10.33 -18.93 1.77
N VAL A 121 -9.60 -17.89 1.41
CA VAL A 121 -9.13 -17.67 0.04
C VAL A 121 -7.85 -18.47 -0.19
N VAL A 122 -7.98 -19.67 -0.77
CA VAL A 122 -6.85 -20.56 -1.06
C VAL A 122 -6.40 -20.37 -2.51
N TRP A 123 -5.86 -19.20 -2.83
CA TRP A 123 -5.39 -18.90 -4.17
C TRP A 123 -3.86 -18.90 -4.27
N ARG A 124 -3.37 -19.27 -5.45
CA ARG A 124 -1.93 -19.21 -5.76
C ARG A 124 -1.56 -17.86 -6.36
N GLY A 125 -0.29 -17.49 -6.27
CA GLY A 125 0.22 -16.19 -6.71
C GLY A 125 -0.35 -15.63 -8.02
N PRO A 126 -0.41 -16.39 -9.14
CA PRO A 126 -1.00 -15.88 -10.39
C PRO A 126 -2.47 -15.53 -10.30
N VAL A 127 -3.25 -16.25 -9.48
CA VAL A 127 -4.69 -15.96 -9.28
C VAL A 127 -4.85 -14.70 -8.43
N ILE A 128 -4.02 -14.53 -7.40
CA ILE A 128 -4.00 -13.33 -6.56
C ILE A 128 -3.69 -12.09 -7.40
N ALA A 129 -2.64 -12.15 -8.23
CA ALA A 129 -2.29 -11.06 -9.12
C ALA A 129 -3.40 -10.75 -10.14
N GLY A 130 -4.08 -11.80 -10.64
CA GLY A 130 -5.24 -11.68 -11.51
C GLY A 130 -6.40 -10.96 -10.83
N ALA A 131 -6.69 -11.25 -9.55
CA ALA A 131 -7.76 -10.59 -8.80
C ALA A 131 -7.46 -9.10 -8.56
N VAL A 132 -6.23 -8.74 -8.21
CA VAL A 132 -5.85 -7.32 -8.08
C VAL A 132 -5.98 -6.58 -9.40
N LYS A 133 -5.60 -7.22 -10.52
CA LYS A 133 -5.82 -6.68 -11.86
C LYS A 133 -7.31 -6.46 -12.14
N GLN A 134 -8.18 -7.42 -11.80
CA GLN A 134 -9.62 -7.27 -11.93
C GLN A 134 -10.15 -6.11 -11.09
N PHE A 135 -9.74 -5.95 -9.86
CA PHE A 135 -10.13 -4.82 -9.01
C PHE A 135 -9.71 -3.47 -9.62
N TRP A 136 -8.61 -3.45 -10.34
CA TRP A 136 -8.17 -2.26 -11.06
C TRP A 136 -9.02 -1.98 -12.32
N GLN A 137 -9.32 -3.01 -13.10
CA GLN A 137 -9.97 -2.89 -14.40
C GLN A 137 -11.50 -2.91 -14.38
N GLU A 138 -12.11 -3.59 -13.39
CA GLU A 138 -13.56 -3.80 -13.33
C GLU A 138 -14.25 -2.95 -12.26
N VAL A 139 -13.51 -2.45 -11.26
CA VAL A 139 -14.06 -1.56 -10.22
C VAL A 139 -14.07 -0.13 -10.73
N ILE A 140 -15.21 0.55 -10.56
CA ILE A 140 -15.41 1.93 -10.97
C ILE A 140 -15.02 2.87 -9.82
N TRP A 141 -13.81 3.41 -9.88
CA TRP A 141 -13.27 4.36 -8.91
C TRP A 141 -13.54 5.79 -9.38
N LYS A 142 -14.53 6.46 -8.77
CA LYS A 142 -14.95 7.80 -9.20
C LYS A 142 -14.25 8.90 -8.43
N ASP A 143 -13.59 9.79 -9.17
CA ASP A 143 -13.02 11.05 -8.64
C ASP A 143 -12.13 10.88 -7.40
N VAL A 144 -11.34 9.81 -7.36
CA VAL A 144 -10.42 9.50 -6.27
C VAL A 144 -9.17 10.37 -6.37
N ASP A 145 -8.88 11.16 -5.32
CA ASP A 145 -7.66 11.95 -5.25
C ASP A 145 -6.46 11.06 -4.91
N PHE A 146 -6.61 10.19 -3.92
CA PHE A 146 -5.56 9.28 -3.47
C PHE A 146 -6.11 7.85 -3.27
N MET A 147 -5.51 6.91 -3.95
CA MET A 147 -5.75 5.49 -3.72
C MET A 147 -4.57 4.89 -2.96
N PHE A 148 -4.83 4.29 -1.81
CA PHE A 148 -3.86 3.50 -1.06
C PHE A 148 -4.01 2.03 -1.40
N VAL A 149 -2.92 1.41 -1.86
CA VAL A 149 -2.89 -0.03 -2.17
C VAL A 149 -2.22 -0.73 -1.01
N ASP A 150 -3.00 -1.50 -0.24
CA ASP A 150 -2.49 -2.34 0.83
C ASP A 150 -1.86 -3.60 0.23
N MET A 151 -0.53 -3.58 0.07
CA MET A 151 0.22 -4.60 -0.65
C MET A 151 0.34 -5.90 0.16
N PRO A 152 0.39 -7.07 -0.49
CA PRO A 152 0.74 -8.30 0.23
C PRO A 152 2.14 -8.17 0.86
N PRO A 153 2.41 -8.86 1.99
CA PRO A 153 3.69 -8.76 2.67
C PRO A 153 4.82 -9.39 1.85
N GLY A 154 6.02 -8.88 2.03
CA GLY A 154 7.22 -9.36 1.36
C GLY A 154 7.56 -8.65 0.07
N THR A 155 8.53 -9.19 -0.65
CA THR A 155 9.07 -8.65 -1.91
C THR A 155 9.14 -9.73 -2.99
N GLY A 156 8.17 -10.66 -2.98
CA GLY A 156 8.07 -11.76 -3.93
C GLY A 156 7.30 -11.41 -5.19
N ASP A 157 6.86 -12.44 -5.92
CA ASP A 157 6.24 -12.29 -7.24
C ASP A 157 4.91 -11.52 -7.20
N VAL A 158 4.10 -11.67 -6.14
CA VAL A 158 2.80 -11.01 -6.07
C VAL A 158 2.92 -9.50 -5.94
N PRO A 159 3.69 -8.95 -4.96
CA PRO A 159 3.97 -7.52 -4.92
C PRO A 159 4.56 -6.97 -6.22
N LEU A 160 5.49 -7.70 -6.82
CA LEU A 160 6.11 -7.30 -8.08
C LEU A 160 5.07 -7.19 -9.20
N THR A 161 4.19 -8.18 -9.34
CA THR A 161 3.14 -8.18 -10.36
C THR A 161 2.15 -7.03 -10.14
N VAL A 162 1.76 -6.75 -8.89
CA VAL A 162 0.88 -5.61 -8.57
C VAL A 162 1.53 -4.30 -9.00
N PHE A 163 2.82 -4.08 -8.70
CA PHE A 163 3.55 -2.90 -9.14
C PHE A 163 3.73 -2.80 -10.67
N GLN A 164 3.78 -3.94 -11.37
CA GLN A 164 3.82 -3.95 -12.82
C GLN A 164 2.47 -3.59 -13.44
N THR A 165 1.39 -3.95 -12.77
CA THR A 165 0.01 -3.78 -13.27
C THR A 165 -0.56 -2.39 -12.98
N LEU A 166 -0.36 -1.88 -11.74
CA LEU A 166 -0.91 -0.61 -11.32
C LEU A 166 0.08 0.55 -11.54
N PRO A 167 -0.41 1.72 -11.96
CA PRO A 167 0.42 2.93 -12.13
C PRO A 167 0.73 3.58 -10.77
N VAL A 168 1.55 2.93 -9.95
CA VAL A 168 1.90 3.43 -8.61
C VAL A 168 2.79 4.66 -8.70
N ASP A 169 2.38 5.77 -8.07
CA ASP A 169 3.09 7.06 -8.05
C ASP A 169 4.14 7.15 -6.94
N GLY A 170 4.00 6.33 -5.89
CA GLY A 170 4.95 6.31 -4.77
C GLY A 170 4.71 5.15 -3.81
N ILE A 171 5.72 4.86 -3.00
CA ILE A 171 5.69 3.75 -2.04
C ILE A 171 6.03 4.24 -0.65
N ASP A 172 5.20 3.88 0.34
CA ASP A 172 5.50 3.97 1.76
C ASP A 172 5.96 2.61 2.29
N VAL A 173 7.14 2.57 2.92
CA VAL A 173 7.71 1.35 3.48
C VAL A 173 7.39 1.27 4.97
N VAL A 174 6.58 0.30 5.37
CA VAL A 174 6.22 0.07 6.78
C VAL A 174 7.13 -0.98 7.38
N ALA A 175 7.75 -0.62 8.51
CA ALA A 175 8.63 -1.47 9.29
C ALA A 175 8.32 -1.36 10.78
N ARG A 176 8.95 -2.19 11.61
CA ARG A 176 8.95 -2.08 13.07
C ARG A 176 10.38 -2.22 13.61
N PRO A 177 10.71 -1.69 14.81
CA PRO A 177 12.05 -1.80 15.36
C PRO A 177 12.49 -3.26 15.50
N GLN A 178 13.40 -3.73 14.65
CA GLN A 178 14.01 -5.06 14.68
C GLN A 178 15.30 -5.04 13.84
N GLU A 179 16.22 -5.96 14.10
CA GLU A 179 17.51 -6.07 13.39
C GLU A 179 17.38 -6.25 11.86
N LEU A 180 16.29 -6.87 11.39
CA LEU A 180 16.07 -7.15 9.96
C LEU A 180 15.54 -5.95 9.14
N VAL A 181 15.29 -4.80 9.75
CA VAL A 181 14.73 -3.62 9.04
C VAL A 181 15.62 -3.20 7.87
N SER A 182 16.95 -3.21 8.06
CA SER A 182 17.89 -2.86 6.98
C SER A 182 17.73 -3.75 5.74
N MET A 183 17.54 -5.06 5.92
CA MET A 183 17.34 -6.00 4.81
C MET A 183 15.98 -5.79 4.14
N ILE A 184 14.94 -5.52 4.92
CA ILE A 184 13.58 -5.27 4.42
C ILE A 184 13.55 -4.01 3.56
N VAL A 185 14.10 -2.91 4.09
CA VAL A 185 14.20 -1.64 3.36
C VAL A 185 15.05 -1.81 2.11
N ALA A 186 16.20 -2.50 2.20
CA ALA A 186 17.05 -2.77 1.02
C ALA A 186 16.31 -3.53 -0.09
N LYS A 187 15.47 -4.50 0.26
CA LYS A 187 14.67 -5.25 -0.72
C LYS A 187 13.59 -4.36 -1.34
N ALA A 188 12.89 -3.55 -0.53
CA ALA A 188 11.89 -2.60 -1.01
C ALA A 188 12.53 -1.56 -1.95
N VAL A 189 13.69 -1.02 -1.60
CA VAL A 189 14.46 -0.08 -2.45
C VAL A 189 14.85 -0.72 -3.77
N LYS A 190 15.37 -1.95 -3.75
CA LYS A 190 15.73 -2.65 -5.00
C LYS A 190 14.51 -2.88 -5.89
N MET A 191 13.40 -3.31 -5.31
CA MET A 191 12.15 -3.53 -6.04
C MET A 191 11.62 -2.21 -6.64
N ALA A 192 11.56 -1.15 -5.86
CA ALA A 192 11.12 0.17 -6.30
C ALA A 192 11.99 0.70 -7.46
N ASN A 193 13.31 0.57 -7.33
CA ASN A 193 14.26 0.97 -8.38
C ASN A 193 14.08 0.16 -9.68
N MET A 194 13.84 -1.15 -9.57
CA MET A 194 13.56 -2.00 -10.74
C MET A 194 12.30 -1.56 -11.48
N MET A 195 11.32 -1.04 -10.75
CA MET A 195 10.04 -0.59 -11.28
C MET A 195 10.01 0.92 -11.59
N ASN A 196 11.11 1.62 -11.29
CA ASN A 196 11.22 3.08 -11.43
C ASN A 196 10.10 3.83 -10.66
N ILE A 197 9.76 3.34 -9.45
CA ILE A 197 8.75 3.94 -8.58
C ILE A 197 9.47 4.64 -7.42
N PRO A 198 9.15 5.91 -7.10
CA PRO A 198 9.77 6.61 -5.99
C PRO A 198 9.32 6.04 -4.65
N ILE A 199 10.24 5.96 -3.67
CA ILE A 199 9.92 5.68 -2.28
C ILE A 199 9.73 7.01 -1.58
N LEU A 200 8.54 7.23 -1.01
CA LEU A 200 8.21 8.45 -0.27
C LEU A 200 8.95 8.49 1.06
N GLY A 201 9.07 7.35 1.72
CA GLY A 201 9.87 7.20 2.93
C GLY A 201 9.52 5.95 3.75
N ILE A 202 9.94 5.98 5.02
CA ILE A 202 9.79 4.86 5.95
C ILE A 202 8.85 5.27 7.09
N VAL A 203 7.86 4.43 7.36
CA VAL A 203 7.00 4.49 8.54
C VAL A 203 7.43 3.39 9.50
N GLU A 204 7.96 3.76 10.66
CA GLU A 204 8.27 2.81 11.72
C GLU A 204 7.07 2.68 12.64
N ASN A 205 6.35 1.57 12.55
CA ASN A 205 5.25 1.25 13.45
C ASN A 205 5.76 0.51 14.71
N MET A 206 5.01 0.59 15.79
CA MET A 206 5.36 -0.02 17.10
C MET A 206 6.73 0.45 17.62
N SER A 207 7.08 1.70 17.36
CA SER A 207 8.39 2.27 17.68
C SER A 207 8.64 2.37 19.17
N TYR A 208 7.60 2.67 19.95
CA TYR A 208 7.67 2.83 21.40
C TYR A 208 6.29 2.67 22.04
N ILE A 209 6.29 2.55 23.38
CA ILE A 209 5.10 2.74 24.22
C ILE A 209 5.30 4.03 25.03
N SER A 210 4.25 4.85 25.14
CA SER A 210 4.25 5.97 26.08
C SER A 210 3.77 5.49 27.46
N CYS A 211 4.57 5.73 28.52
CA CYS A 211 4.16 5.45 29.88
C CYS A 211 2.90 6.29 30.21
N PRO A 212 1.80 5.69 30.67
CA PRO A 212 0.57 6.42 30.96
C PRO A 212 0.73 7.43 32.10
N ASP A 213 1.65 7.19 33.03
CA ASP A 213 1.82 8.03 34.23
C ASP A 213 2.74 9.24 33.98
N CYS A 214 3.82 9.08 33.19
CA CYS A 214 4.83 10.13 33.05
C CYS A 214 5.17 10.49 31.58
N GLY A 215 4.53 9.85 30.60
CA GLY A 215 4.75 10.11 29.18
C GLY A 215 6.11 9.64 28.63
N LYS A 216 6.97 9.04 29.47
CA LYS A 216 8.27 8.53 29.01
C LYS A 216 8.09 7.49 27.90
N LYS A 217 8.82 7.66 26.79
CA LYS A 217 8.86 6.67 25.71
C LYS A 217 9.72 5.48 26.11
N ILE A 218 9.17 4.28 25.92
CA ILE A 218 9.82 3.00 26.26
C ILE A 218 9.92 2.19 24.98
N SER A 219 11.12 1.87 24.57
CA SER A 219 11.40 1.04 23.36
C SER A 219 11.37 -0.43 23.75
N ILE A 220 10.23 -1.09 23.55
CA ILE A 220 10.03 -2.51 23.94
C ILE A 220 10.74 -3.50 23.02
N PHE A 221 11.07 -3.10 21.81
CA PHE A 221 11.80 -3.92 20.83
C PHE A 221 13.29 -3.54 20.72
N GLY A 222 13.84 -2.83 21.72
CA GLY A 222 15.18 -2.27 21.69
C GLY A 222 15.24 -0.89 21.05
N GLU A 223 16.45 -0.37 20.88
CA GLU A 223 16.66 0.92 20.21
C GLU A 223 16.32 0.83 18.72
N SER A 224 15.69 1.89 18.23
CA SER A 224 15.36 2.00 16.81
C SER A 224 16.59 2.43 16.02
N HIS A 225 16.91 1.69 14.96
CA HIS A 225 17.94 2.03 13.98
C HIS A 225 17.36 2.58 12.68
N VAL A 226 16.07 2.96 12.67
CA VAL A 226 15.40 3.39 11.45
C VAL A 226 16.03 4.64 10.84
N ASP A 227 16.51 5.58 11.66
CA ASP A 227 17.14 6.82 11.17
C ASP A 227 18.47 6.53 10.45
N GLU A 228 19.29 5.62 10.98
CA GLU A 228 20.55 5.18 10.38
C GLU A 228 20.29 4.46 9.04
N ILE A 229 19.25 3.60 9.02
CA ILE A 229 18.85 2.86 7.83
C ILE A 229 18.30 3.81 6.78
N ALA A 230 17.45 4.74 7.17
CA ALA A 230 16.89 5.76 6.29
C ALA A 230 17.99 6.61 5.66
N ALA A 231 18.96 7.08 6.47
CA ALA A 231 20.12 7.83 5.99
C ALA A 231 20.95 7.03 4.98
N LYS A 232 21.20 5.73 5.24
CA LYS A 232 21.94 4.84 4.33
C LYS A 232 21.31 4.76 2.95
N PHE A 233 19.97 4.79 2.85
CA PHE A 233 19.24 4.71 1.58
C PHE A 233 18.76 6.09 1.09
N GLN A 234 19.13 7.17 1.77
CA GLN A 234 18.72 8.55 1.45
C GLN A 234 17.20 8.71 1.43
N LEU A 235 16.51 8.03 2.34
CA LEU A 235 15.06 8.07 2.51
C LEU A 235 14.69 8.87 3.76
N PRO A 236 13.58 9.60 3.77
CA PRO A 236 13.07 10.21 4.99
C PRO A 236 12.40 9.17 5.90
N VAL A 237 12.49 9.38 7.21
CA VAL A 237 11.60 8.73 8.18
C VAL A 237 10.34 9.59 8.27
N LEU A 238 9.22 9.08 7.77
CA LEU A 238 7.96 9.81 7.68
C LEU A 238 7.19 9.82 9.00
N ALA A 239 7.31 8.73 9.76
CA ALA A 239 6.63 8.59 11.05
C ALA A 239 7.31 7.54 11.94
N LYS A 240 7.19 7.75 13.27
CA LYS A 240 7.46 6.75 14.30
C LYS A 240 6.20 6.61 15.16
N MET A 241 5.42 5.57 14.88
CA MET A 241 4.14 5.33 15.54
C MET A 241 4.33 4.58 16.85
N PRO A 242 3.63 4.97 17.92
CA PRO A 242 3.61 4.21 19.16
C PRO A 242 2.78 2.93 19.04
N ILE A 243 2.97 2.02 20.00
CA ILE A 243 1.95 1.04 20.34
C ILE A 243 0.89 1.77 21.15
N ASP A 244 -0.24 2.06 20.52
CA ASP A 244 -1.37 2.72 21.15
C ASP A 244 -2.55 1.74 21.28
N PRO A 245 -2.94 1.34 22.50
CA PRO A 245 -4.07 0.44 22.70
C PRO A 245 -5.39 0.98 22.12
N ARG A 246 -5.57 2.31 22.08
CA ARG A 246 -6.79 2.93 21.51
C ARG A 246 -6.88 2.66 20.01
N LEU A 247 -5.75 2.68 19.31
CA LEU A 247 -5.69 2.35 17.89
C LEU A 247 -6.11 0.91 17.63
N ALA A 248 -5.61 -0.03 18.43
CA ALA A 248 -5.98 -1.44 18.34
C ALA A 248 -7.49 -1.64 18.67
N GLN A 249 -8.01 -0.98 19.71
CA GLN A 249 -9.43 -1.05 20.07
C GLN A 249 -10.33 -0.51 18.94
N ASN A 250 -9.98 0.62 18.32
CA ASN A 250 -10.74 1.16 17.19
C ASN A 250 -10.70 0.22 15.98
N ALA A 251 -9.56 -0.40 15.72
CA ALA A 251 -9.39 -1.37 14.64
C ALA A 251 -10.26 -2.62 14.86
N ASP A 252 -10.21 -3.20 16.05
CA ASP A 252 -10.99 -4.39 16.40
C ASP A 252 -12.50 -4.13 16.39
N ALA A 253 -12.91 -2.91 16.74
CA ALA A 253 -14.30 -2.47 16.71
C ALA A 253 -14.78 -2.04 15.31
N GLY A 254 -13.92 -2.06 14.26
CA GLY A 254 -14.28 -1.57 12.94
C GLY A 254 -14.57 -0.06 12.89
N CYS A 255 -13.87 0.69 13.72
CA CYS A 255 -14.07 2.13 13.89
C CYS A 255 -12.79 2.93 13.71
N ILE A 256 -11.89 2.49 12.80
CA ILE A 256 -10.59 3.15 12.58
C ILE A 256 -10.74 4.64 12.24
N GLU A 257 -11.82 5.01 11.58
CA GLU A 257 -12.16 6.38 11.22
C GLU A 257 -12.41 7.30 12.44
N GLN A 258 -12.67 6.73 13.61
CA GLN A 258 -12.89 7.49 14.85
C GLN A 258 -11.59 7.72 15.63
N PHE A 259 -10.51 7.03 15.27
CA PHE A 259 -9.22 7.21 15.93
C PHE A 259 -8.69 8.62 15.65
N GLU A 260 -8.50 9.40 16.71
CA GLU A 260 -7.89 10.71 16.65
C GLU A 260 -6.40 10.61 17.01
N GLY A 261 -5.53 10.84 16.03
CA GLY A 261 -4.08 10.82 16.21
C GLY A 261 -3.38 11.34 14.96
N ASP A 262 -2.25 11.99 15.17
CA ASP A 262 -1.42 12.67 14.18
C ASP A 262 -0.14 11.88 13.81
N TYR A 263 -0.07 10.63 14.22
CA TYR A 263 1.14 9.82 14.08
C TYR A 263 1.68 9.70 12.65
N LEU A 264 0.83 9.86 11.65
CA LEU A 264 1.16 9.73 10.23
C LEU A 264 1.15 11.07 9.48
N ASP A 265 1.14 12.20 10.17
CA ASP A 265 1.13 13.53 9.51
C ASP A 265 2.31 13.73 8.56
N GLY A 266 3.50 13.26 8.93
CA GLY A 266 4.67 13.30 8.06
C GLY A 266 4.48 12.50 6.77
N ALA A 267 3.88 11.31 6.86
CA ALA A 267 3.57 10.49 5.71
C ALA A 267 2.45 11.11 4.85
N ALA A 268 1.40 11.64 5.48
CA ALA A 268 0.33 12.34 4.77
C ALA A 268 0.84 13.59 4.03
N ASN A 269 1.78 14.33 4.60
CA ASN A 269 2.42 15.47 3.94
C ASN A 269 3.23 15.04 2.71
N ALA A 270 3.95 13.92 2.80
CA ALA A 270 4.70 13.37 1.67
C ALA A 270 3.77 12.90 0.53
N VAL A 271 2.65 12.26 0.88
CA VAL A 271 1.60 11.86 -0.07
C VAL A 271 0.96 13.08 -0.74
N GLU A 272 0.59 14.09 0.05
CA GLU A 272 -0.04 15.32 -0.46
C GLU A 272 0.89 16.09 -1.43
N ALA A 273 2.20 16.02 -1.20
CA ALA A 273 3.18 16.66 -2.08
C ALA A 273 3.20 16.08 -3.51
N LEU A 274 2.66 14.88 -3.73
CA LEU A 274 2.53 14.28 -5.07
C LEU A 274 1.52 14.99 -5.98
N LEU A 275 0.63 15.81 -5.43
CA LEU A 275 -0.34 16.62 -6.22
C LEU A 275 0.24 17.93 -6.70
N LYS A 276 1.39 18.34 -6.16
CA LYS A 276 2.08 19.59 -6.54
C LYS A 276 3.05 19.37 -7.67
#